data_4e0771a172d2b14fff508acbfe0b78b1
#
_entry.id   4e0771a172d2b14fff508acbfe0b78b1
#
_cell.length_a   1.000
_cell.length_b   1.000
_cell.length_c   1.000
_cell.angle_alpha   90.00
_cell.angle_beta   90.00
_cell.angle_gamma   90.00
#
_symmetry.space_group_name_H-M   'P 1'
#
loop_
_entity.id
_entity.type
_entity.pdbx_description
1 polymer ?
#
loop_
_entity_poly.entity_id
_entity_poly.type
_entity_poly.pdbx_seq_one_letter_code
_entity_poly.pdbx_strand_id
1 'polypeptide(L)'
;MWFKFIGICRNAFAANMTLMIHNENDEIILISISGHDKPGVTSALTGILGTFDCTILDIGQSDIHHRLSLGILFKTTNSLSGEIMKELFFKATEMGVNINYTPIAIDDYRQWVSMQGKNRYIITILGREITAKQISAISGIVAQQGLNIDDIKRLTGRIPIVHEGNTPQRSCIEFSVRGNPIDKEAMQTEFMRLSNELGFDVSLQEDNMYRRCRRLICFDMDSTLIQTECIDELAIRAGVGDEVKAITASAMRGEIDFKESFTKRVALLKGLDESVMKEIADTLPITEGVDRLMRALKRTGYKIAILSGGFTYFGNVLKNKYGIDYVYANELEIDDNGKLTGRYVGEIVDGRRKAELLSLLAQVENVNIAQTIAVGDGANDLPMLKAAGLGIAFRAKPKVKETARQSISTIGIDGVLYFLGFKDSFMAE
;
A
#
# COMPACT_ATOMS: atom_id res chain seq x y z
N MET A 1 47.03 7.22 17.92
CA MET A 1 47.00 5.76 18.04
C MET A 1 45.68 5.12 17.54
N TRP A 2 44.66 5.91 17.22
CA TRP A 2 43.32 5.45 16.74
C TRP A 2 43.23 5.27 15.20
N PHE A 3 44.05 5.90 14.40
CA PHE A 3 44.02 5.81 12.94
C PHE A 3 44.65 4.55 12.35
N LYS A 4 45.43 3.77 13.10
CA LYS A 4 46.02 2.50 12.65
C LYS A 4 45.08 1.30 12.82
N PHE A 5 44.06 1.38 13.70
CA PHE A 5 43.14 0.27 13.94
C PHE A 5 42.05 0.17 12.85
N ILE A 6 41.64 1.28 12.24
CA ILE A 6 40.62 1.31 11.17
C ILE A 6 41.18 0.74 9.85
N GLY A 7 42.50 0.91 9.60
CA GLY A 7 43.14 0.34 8.41
C GLY A 7 43.29 -1.18 8.45
N ILE A 8 43.48 -1.77 9.63
CA ILE A 8 43.66 -3.22 9.81
C ILE A 8 42.28 -3.95 9.68
N CYS A 9 41.19 -3.36 10.20
CA CYS A 9 39.86 -3.94 10.01
C CYS A 9 39.34 -3.86 8.56
N ARG A 10 39.65 -2.79 7.82
CA ARG A 10 39.31 -2.68 6.40
C ARG A 10 40.04 -3.70 5.53
N ASN A 11 41.34 -3.93 5.81
CA ASN A 11 42.11 -4.93 5.07
C ASN A 11 41.75 -6.38 5.46
N ALA A 12 41.37 -6.65 6.70
CA ALA A 12 40.90 -7.96 7.12
C ALA A 12 39.49 -8.28 6.56
N PHE A 13 38.62 -7.26 6.40
CA PHE A 13 37.30 -7.44 5.76
C PHE A 13 37.43 -7.59 4.23
N ALA A 14 38.33 -6.83 3.59
CA ALA A 14 38.64 -6.99 2.17
C ALA A 14 39.38 -8.31 1.89
N ALA A 15 40.27 -8.76 2.77
CA ALA A 15 40.97 -10.03 2.63
C ALA A 15 40.05 -11.24 2.88
N ASN A 16 39.07 -11.18 3.77
CA ASN A 16 38.05 -12.23 3.94
C ASN A 16 37.00 -12.25 2.83
N MET A 17 36.77 -11.15 2.10
CA MET A 17 35.97 -11.16 0.87
C MET A 17 36.72 -11.71 -0.35
N THR A 18 38.04 -11.81 -0.28
CA THR A 18 38.88 -12.36 -1.41
C THR A 18 39.22 -13.82 -1.22
N LEU A 19 38.85 -14.45 -0.10
CA LEU A 19 39.11 -15.86 0.23
C LEU A 19 37.86 -16.77 0.15
N MET A 20 36.93 -16.50 -0.73
CA MET A 20 36.23 -17.61 -1.39
C MET A 20 37.17 -18.01 -2.55
N ILE A 21 38.15 -18.87 -2.23
CA ILE A 21 39.04 -19.52 -3.22
C ILE A 21 38.10 -20.20 -4.22
N HIS A 22 38.03 -19.63 -5.40
CA HIS A 22 37.36 -20.23 -6.50
C HIS A 22 38.23 -21.42 -6.93
N ASN A 23 37.77 -22.63 -6.62
CA ASN A 23 38.36 -23.81 -7.21
C ASN A 23 38.01 -23.76 -8.71
N GLU A 24 39.01 -23.86 -9.62
CA GLU A 24 38.78 -23.95 -11.07
C GLU A 24 37.83 -25.09 -11.47
N ASN A 25 37.50 -25.97 -10.53
CA ASN A 25 36.58 -27.07 -10.67
C ASN A 25 35.12 -26.78 -10.19
N ASP A 26 34.80 -25.58 -9.69
CA ASP A 26 33.47 -25.26 -9.27
C ASP A 26 32.53 -24.96 -10.45
N GLU A 27 31.36 -25.56 -10.46
CA GLU A 27 30.29 -25.34 -11.45
C GLU A 27 29.03 -24.79 -10.76
N ILE A 28 28.41 -23.77 -11.33
CA ILE A 28 27.15 -23.19 -10.88
C ILE A 28 26.04 -23.64 -11.82
N ILE A 29 25.00 -24.24 -11.27
CA ILE A 29 23.91 -24.84 -12.02
C ILE A 29 22.57 -24.31 -11.56
N LEU A 30 21.77 -23.84 -12.51
CA LEU A 30 20.36 -23.57 -12.30
C LEU A 30 19.52 -24.74 -12.81
N ILE A 31 18.77 -25.39 -11.94
CA ILE A 31 17.71 -26.30 -12.37
C ILE A 31 16.37 -25.61 -12.28
N SER A 32 15.57 -25.74 -13.33
CA SER A 32 14.20 -25.24 -13.42
C SER A 32 13.25 -26.42 -13.53
N ILE A 33 12.39 -26.59 -12.53
CA ILE A 33 11.46 -27.69 -12.39
C ILE A 33 10.04 -27.16 -12.63
N SER A 34 9.28 -27.87 -13.45
CA SER A 34 7.88 -27.54 -13.72
C SER A 34 7.01 -28.79 -13.82
N GLY A 35 5.79 -28.71 -13.33
CA GLY A 35 4.86 -29.86 -13.36
C GLY A 35 3.65 -29.68 -12.49
N HIS A 36 2.96 -30.76 -12.20
CA HIS A 36 1.86 -30.75 -11.25
C HIS A 36 2.41 -30.62 -9.83
N ASP A 37 1.88 -29.67 -9.06
CA ASP A 37 2.30 -29.50 -7.65
C ASP A 37 1.88 -30.71 -6.82
N LYS A 38 2.84 -31.30 -6.13
CA LYS A 38 2.66 -32.43 -5.23
C LYS A 38 3.53 -32.24 -3.98
N PRO A 39 3.05 -32.63 -2.80
CA PRO A 39 3.87 -32.67 -1.60
C PRO A 39 5.12 -33.51 -1.81
N GLY A 40 6.28 -33.00 -1.39
CA GLY A 40 7.55 -33.73 -1.40
C GLY A 40 8.46 -33.47 -2.60
N VAL A 41 8.05 -32.76 -3.66
CA VAL A 41 8.91 -32.47 -4.82
C VAL A 41 10.18 -31.75 -4.39
N THR A 42 10.05 -30.65 -3.67
CA THR A 42 11.21 -29.86 -3.21
C THR A 42 12.11 -30.68 -2.30
N SER A 43 11.53 -31.44 -1.34
CA SER A 43 12.31 -32.30 -0.42
C SER A 43 13.09 -33.40 -1.15
N ALA A 44 12.47 -34.05 -2.14
CA ALA A 44 13.11 -35.13 -2.87
C ALA A 44 14.30 -34.62 -3.70
N LEU A 45 14.15 -33.48 -4.41
CA LEU A 45 15.20 -32.93 -5.24
C LEU A 45 16.34 -32.31 -4.41
N THR A 46 16.02 -31.58 -3.35
CA THR A 46 17.05 -31.05 -2.44
C THR A 46 17.74 -32.16 -1.64
N GLY A 47 17.04 -33.27 -1.35
CA GLY A 47 17.63 -34.45 -0.73
C GLY A 47 18.74 -35.05 -1.58
N ILE A 48 18.55 -35.16 -2.91
CA ILE A 48 19.61 -35.61 -3.84
C ILE A 48 20.80 -34.64 -3.81
N LEU A 49 20.53 -33.31 -3.92
CA LEU A 49 21.61 -32.33 -3.83
C LEU A 49 22.40 -32.41 -2.51
N GLY A 50 21.70 -32.76 -1.42
CA GLY A 50 22.33 -32.97 -0.11
C GLY A 50 23.24 -34.20 -0.04
N THR A 51 22.97 -35.27 -0.79
CA THR A 51 23.86 -36.46 -0.83
C THR A 51 25.21 -36.19 -1.52
N PHE A 52 25.27 -35.13 -2.33
CA PHE A 52 26.48 -34.68 -3.01
C PHE A 52 27.10 -33.43 -2.37
N ASP A 53 26.69 -33.06 -1.17
CA ASP A 53 27.18 -31.86 -0.47
C ASP A 53 27.11 -30.58 -1.29
N CYS A 54 26.09 -30.44 -2.16
CA CYS A 54 25.87 -29.24 -2.97
C CYS A 54 25.51 -28.03 -2.11
N THR A 55 26.08 -26.88 -2.40
CA THR A 55 25.73 -25.62 -1.77
C THR A 55 24.60 -24.94 -2.53
N ILE A 56 23.44 -24.70 -1.87
CA ILE A 56 22.35 -23.91 -2.47
C ILE A 56 22.72 -22.43 -2.42
N LEU A 57 22.70 -21.78 -3.60
CA LEU A 57 22.98 -20.35 -3.78
C LEU A 57 21.72 -19.52 -3.81
N ASP A 58 20.64 -20.06 -4.39
CA ASP A 58 19.31 -19.46 -4.40
C ASP A 58 18.24 -20.52 -4.65
N ILE A 59 17.01 -20.26 -4.16
CA ILE A 59 15.86 -21.14 -4.39
C ILE A 59 14.57 -20.31 -4.41
N GLY A 60 13.72 -20.57 -5.40
CA GLY A 60 12.43 -19.90 -5.54
C GLY A 60 11.36 -20.86 -6.06
N GLN A 61 10.17 -20.78 -5.46
CA GLN A 61 9.02 -21.60 -5.85
C GLN A 61 7.77 -20.73 -6.02
N SER A 62 7.00 -21.01 -7.07
CA SER A 62 5.66 -20.45 -7.28
C SER A 62 4.67 -21.53 -7.69
N ASP A 63 3.40 -21.34 -7.33
CA ASP A 63 2.28 -22.20 -7.74
C ASP A 63 1.18 -21.35 -8.42
N ILE A 64 0.79 -21.75 -9.63
CA ILE A 64 -0.36 -21.21 -10.34
C ILE A 64 -1.24 -22.37 -10.81
N HIS A 65 -2.45 -22.46 -10.27
CA HIS A 65 -3.44 -23.49 -10.62
C HIS A 65 -2.86 -24.92 -10.51
N HIS A 66 -2.26 -25.23 -9.35
CA HIS A 66 -1.60 -26.53 -9.09
C HIS A 66 -0.46 -26.86 -10.05
N ARG A 67 0.10 -25.86 -10.70
CA ARG A 67 1.32 -25.98 -11.50
C ARG A 67 2.50 -25.37 -10.77
N LEU A 68 3.41 -26.26 -10.33
CA LEU A 68 4.66 -25.90 -9.69
C LEU A 68 5.62 -25.31 -10.71
N SER A 69 6.27 -24.22 -10.33
CA SER A 69 7.48 -23.71 -10.96
C SER A 69 8.52 -23.52 -9.85
N LEU A 70 9.58 -24.31 -9.85
CA LEU A 70 10.64 -24.31 -8.84
C LEU A 70 11.98 -24.11 -9.51
N GLY A 71 12.73 -23.09 -9.12
CA GLY A 71 14.12 -22.85 -9.49
C GLY A 71 15.05 -23.15 -8.34
N ILE A 72 16.12 -23.88 -8.55
CA ILE A 72 17.19 -24.11 -7.58
C ILE A 72 18.52 -23.79 -8.24
N LEU A 73 19.23 -22.82 -7.71
CA LEU A 73 20.59 -22.47 -8.09
C LEU A 73 21.54 -23.05 -7.06
N PHE A 74 22.46 -23.89 -7.50
CA PHE A 74 23.42 -24.54 -6.62
C PHE A 74 24.82 -24.59 -7.20
N LYS A 75 25.78 -24.74 -6.30
CA LYS A 75 27.18 -24.91 -6.61
C LYS A 75 27.60 -26.37 -6.34
N THR A 76 28.34 -26.94 -7.29
CA THR A 76 28.94 -28.25 -7.19
C THR A 76 30.32 -28.26 -7.87
N THR A 77 30.96 -29.42 -7.99
CA THR A 77 32.18 -29.59 -8.75
C THR A 77 31.90 -30.22 -10.12
N ASN A 78 32.67 -29.87 -11.14
CA ASN A 78 32.54 -30.43 -12.50
C ASN A 78 32.55 -31.98 -12.51
N SER A 79 33.30 -32.61 -11.60
CA SER A 79 33.38 -34.07 -11.50
C SER A 79 32.10 -34.75 -11.06
N LEU A 80 31.23 -34.03 -10.30
CA LEU A 80 30.00 -34.58 -9.74
C LEU A 80 28.74 -34.15 -10.52
N SER A 81 28.84 -33.11 -11.33
CA SER A 81 27.65 -32.52 -12.00
C SER A 81 26.89 -33.54 -12.86
N GLY A 82 27.61 -34.41 -13.60
CA GLY A 82 26.97 -35.44 -14.42
C GLY A 82 26.17 -36.48 -13.61
N GLU A 83 26.72 -36.93 -12.46
CA GLU A 83 26.03 -37.89 -11.58
C GLU A 83 24.83 -37.24 -10.90
N ILE A 84 24.99 -36.03 -10.39
CA ILE A 84 23.89 -35.24 -9.80
C ILE A 84 22.74 -35.08 -10.80
N MET A 85 23.04 -34.68 -12.03
CA MET A 85 22.02 -34.49 -13.06
C MET A 85 21.30 -35.78 -13.39
N LYS A 86 22.00 -36.90 -13.48
CA LYS A 86 21.41 -38.22 -13.72
C LYS A 86 20.41 -38.56 -12.63
N GLU A 87 20.78 -38.44 -11.36
CA GLU A 87 19.90 -38.72 -10.22
C GLU A 87 18.69 -37.78 -10.21
N LEU A 88 18.89 -36.48 -10.44
CA LEU A 88 17.81 -35.50 -10.51
C LEU A 88 16.83 -35.80 -11.64
N PHE A 89 17.29 -36.20 -12.83
CA PHE A 89 16.44 -36.57 -13.97
C PHE A 89 15.64 -37.84 -13.69
N PHE A 90 16.22 -38.86 -13.09
CA PHE A 90 15.47 -40.05 -12.69
C PHE A 90 14.37 -39.72 -11.66
N LYS A 91 14.71 -38.92 -10.67
CA LYS A 91 13.74 -38.54 -9.62
C LYS A 91 12.64 -37.64 -10.17
N ALA A 92 12.95 -36.67 -11.00
CA ALA A 92 11.97 -35.83 -11.67
C ALA A 92 10.98 -36.65 -12.51
N THR A 93 11.49 -37.65 -13.25
CA THR A 93 10.70 -38.58 -14.07
C THR A 93 9.76 -39.40 -13.18
N GLU A 94 10.28 -39.99 -12.09
CA GLU A 94 9.48 -40.72 -11.09
C GLU A 94 8.34 -39.86 -10.53
N MET A 95 8.63 -38.58 -10.24
CA MET A 95 7.65 -37.66 -9.67
C MET A 95 6.71 -37.04 -10.73
N GLY A 96 6.96 -37.25 -12.02
CA GLY A 96 6.16 -36.73 -13.12
C GLY A 96 6.29 -35.21 -13.27
N VAL A 97 7.48 -34.66 -13.00
CA VAL A 97 7.83 -33.24 -13.23
C VAL A 97 8.90 -33.12 -14.29
N ASN A 98 8.89 -32.01 -15.01
CA ASN A 98 9.92 -31.69 -15.97
C ASN A 98 11.06 -30.95 -15.27
N ILE A 99 12.30 -31.25 -15.66
CA ILE A 99 13.50 -30.55 -15.19
C ILE A 99 14.31 -30.05 -16.36
N ASN A 100 14.74 -28.80 -16.31
CA ASN A 100 15.68 -28.19 -17.26
C ASN A 100 16.95 -27.82 -16.50
N TYR A 101 18.08 -28.05 -17.16
CA TYR A 101 19.40 -27.74 -16.64
C TYR A 101 20.01 -26.56 -17.41
N THR A 102 20.59 -25.62 -16.69
CA THR A 102 21.27 -24.45 -17.25
C THR A 102 22.56 -24.20 -16.47
N PRO A 103 23.74 -24.42 -17.04
CA PRO A 103 24.99 -24.00 -16.43
C PRO A 103 25.08 -22.47 -16.44
N ILE A 104 25.53 -21.88 -15.34
CA ILE A 104 25.67 -20.44 -15.18
C ILE A 104 27.15 -20.09 -15.16
N ALA A 105 27.57 -19.20 -16.06
CA ALA A 105 28.93 -18.70 -16.03
C ALA A 105 29.20 -17.92 -14.74
N ILE A 106 30.38 -18.08 -14.19
CA ILE A 106 30.76 -17.48 -12.91
C ILE A 106 30.69 -15.95 -12.95
N ASP A 107 31.06 -15.37 -14.09
CA ASP A 107 30.99 -13.90 -14.24
C ASP A 107 29.56 -13.42 -14.32
N ASP A 108 28.64 -14.16 -14.93
CA ASP A 108 27.21 -13.86 -14.93
C ASP A 108 26.64 -13.95 -13.50
N TYR A 109 27.04 -14.96 -12.73
CA TYR A 109 26.66 -15.08 -11.34
C TYR A 109 27.18 -13.90 -10.49
N ARG A 110 28.46 -13.53 -10.66
CA ARG A 110 29.08 -12.37 -9.96
C ARG A 110 28.34 -11.07 -10.32
N GLN A 111 28.04 -10.89 -11.60
CA GLN A 111 27.26 -9.72 -12.04
C GLN A 111 25.87 -9.72 -11.39
N TRP A 112 25.19 -10.85 -11.36
CA TRP A 112 23.89 -10.98 -10.71
C TRP A 112 23.96 -10.68 -9.21
N VAL A 113 24.96 -11.18 -8.49
CA VAL A 113 25.20 -10.87 -7.06
C VAL A 113 25.50 -9.39 -6.85
N SER A 114 26.25 -8.75 -7.75
CA SER A 114 26.56 -7.31 -7.66
C SER A 114 25.32 -6.42 -7.81
N MET A 115 24.23 -6.98 -8.33
CA MET A 115 22.94 -6.28 -8.43
C MET A 115 22.13 -6.31 -7.12
N GLN A 116 22.59 -7.02 -6.09
CA GLN A 116 22.00 -6.96 -4.75
C GLN A 116 22.19 -5.56 -4.16
N GLY A 117 21.18 -5.09 -3.41
CA GLY A 117 21.22 -3.75 -2.79
C GLY A 117 20.82 -2.59 -3.71
N LYS A 118 20.42 -2.82 -4.97
CA LYS A 118 19.78 -1.79 -5.78
C LYS A 118 18.40 -1.42 -5.20
N ASN A 119 17.98 -0.19 -5.47
CA ASN A 119 16.67 0.29 -5.06
C ASN A 119 15.57 -0.64 -5.58
N ARG A 120 14.59 -0.87 -4.72
CA ARG A 120 13.39 -1.65 -5.05
C ARG A 120 12.16 -0.79 -4.88
N TYR A 121 11.21 -1.03 -5.74
CA TYR A 121 9.90 -0.38 -5.72
C TYR A 121 8.81 -1.44 -5.75
N ILE A 122 7.71 -1.11 -5.14
CA ILE A 122 6.48 -1.89 -5.20
C ILE A 122 5.47 -1.08 -6.00
N ILE A 123 4.99 -1.68 -7.09
CA ILE A 123 3.87 -1.15 -7.87
C ILE A 123 2.67 -2.02 -7.54
N THR A 124 1.62 -1.41 -7.00
CA THR A 124 0.36 -2.10 -6.70
C THR A 124 -0.71 -1.59 -7.65
N ILE A 125 -1.33 -2.47 -8.42
CA ILE A 125 -2.50 -2.17 -9.24
C ILE A 125 -3.74 -2.76 -8.60
N LEU A 126 -4.83 -2.01 -8.63
CA LEU A 126 -6.02 -2.29 -7.87
C LEU A 126 -7.27 -1.88 -8.65
N GLY A 127 -8.31 -2.69 -8.62
CA GLY A 127 -9.56 -2.40 -9.31
C GLY A 127 -10.63 -3.45 -9.03
N ARG A 128 -11.78 -3.32 -9.68
CA ARG A 128 -12.82 -4.36 -9.64
C ARG A 128 -12.36 -5.59 -10.41
N GLU A 129 -11.66 -5.37 -11.51
CA GLU A 129 -11.05 -6.38 -12.36
C GLU A 129 -9.67 -5.89 -12.82
N ILE A 130 -8.76 -6.81 -13.10
CA ILE A 130 -7.45 -6.49 -13.69
C ILE A 130 -7.32 -7.25 -15.00
N THR A 131 -7.14 -6.48 -16.07
CA THR A 131 -7.05 -6.96 -17.45
C THR A 131 -5.62 -7.10 -17.92
N ALA A 132 -5.39 -7.90 -18.96
CA ALA A 132 -4.08 -8.02 -19.61
C ALA A 132 -3.61 -6.68 -20.18
N LYS A 133 -4.52 -5.80 -20.64
CA LYS A 133 -4.18 -4.46 -21.15
C LYS A 133 -3.56 -3.59 -20.06
N GLN A 134 -4.12 -3.61 -18.85
CA GLN A 134 -3.58 -2.87 -17.70
C GLN A 134 -2.21 -3.40 -17.27
N ILE A 135 -2.04 -4.72 -17.19
CA ILE A 135 -0.74 -5.33 -16.87
C ILE A 135 0.32 -4.97 -17.92
N SER A 136 -0.02 -5.09 -19.20
CA SER A 136 0.88 -4.76 -20.31
C SER A 136 1.31 -3.29 -20.29
N ALA A 137 0.37 -2.37 -20.02
CA ALA A 137 0.65 -0.95 -19.94
C ALA A 137 1.63 -0.63 -18.80
N ILE A 138 1.39 -1.18 -17.59
CA ILE A 138 2.28 -0.99 -16.43
C ILE A 138 3.66 -1.59 -16.69
N SER A 139 3.72 -2.82 -17.20
CA SER A 139 4.99 -3.49 -17.52
C SER A 139 5.78 -2.74 -18.61
N GLY A 140 5.09 -2.13 -19.57
CA GLY A 140 5.69 -1.29 -20.60
C GLY A 140 6.39 -0.05 -20.02
N ILE A 141 5.73 0.65 -19.09
CA ILE A 141 6.35 1.81 -18.40
C ILE A 141 7.57 1.35 -17.59
N VAL A 142 7.46 0.24 -16.84
CA VAL A 142 8.56 -0.32 -16.06
C VAL A 142 9.77 -0.59 -16.94
N ALA A 143 9.56 -1.22 -18.10
CA ALA A 143 10.61 -1.51 -19.06
C ALA A 143 11.23 -0.24 -19.66
N GLN A 144 10.42 0.74 -20.05
CA GLN A 144 10.89 2.04 -20.57
C GLN A 144 11.73 2.81 -19.55
N GLN A 145 11.47 2.64 -18.27
CA GLN A 145 12.26 3.24 -17.18
C GLN A 145 13.52 2.44 -16.81
N GLY A 146 13.84 1.37 -17.56
CA GLY A 146 15.01 0.54 -17.32
C GLY A 146 14.94 -0.30 -16.05
N LEU A 147 13.74 -0.53 -15.53
CA LEU A 147 13.51 -1.34 -14.34
C LEU A 147 13.22 -2.81 -14.71
N ASN A 148 13.63 -3.72 -13.82
CA ASN A 148 13.31 -5.15 -13.96
C ASN A 148 12.18 -5.53 -13.01
N ILE A 149 11.24 -6.36 -13.48
CA ILE A 149 10.20 -6.97 -12.64
C ILE A 149 10.79 -8.25 -12.07
N ASP A 150 10.97 -8.30 -10.75
CA ASP A 150 11.53 -9.47 -10.07
C ASP A 150 10.43 -10.46 -9.65
N ASP A 151 9.23 -9.95 -9.33
CA ASP A 151 8.14 -10.76 -8.80
C ASP A 151 6.78 -10.12 -9.09
N ILE A 152 5.77 -10.95 -9.32
CA ILE A 152 4.38 -10.54 -9.50
C ILE A 152 3.50 -11.38 -8.59
N LYS A 153 2.78 -10.73 -7.67
CA LYS A 153 1.91 -11.41 -6.71
C LYS A 153 0.49 -10.90 -6.76
N ARG A 154 -0.46 -11.82 -6.71
CA ARG A 154 -1.85 -11.49 -6.44
C ARG A 154 -2.07 -11.37 -4.94
N LEU A 155 -2.64 -10.25 -4.48
CA LEU A 155 -2.95 -10.00 -3.06
C LEU A 155 -4.39 -10.37 -2.71
N THR A 156 -5.31 -10.28 -3.67
CA THR A 156 -6.72 -10.67 -3.51
C THR A 156 -6.89 -12.18 -3.69
N GLY A 157 -7.97 -12.70 -3.12
CA GLY A 157 -8.44 -14.06 -3.38
C GLY A 157 -8.65 -14.34 -4.87
N ARG A 158 -8.78 -15.61 -5.22
CA ARG A 158 -9.10 -16.03 -6.60
C ARG A 158 -10.53 -15.61 -6.95
N ILE A 159 -10.75 -15.15 -8.18
CA ILE A 159 -12.06 -14.70 -8.64
C ILE A 159 -12.87 -15.93 -9.12
N PRO A 160 -14.06 -16.20 -8.58
CA PRO A 160 -14.97 -17.20 -9.12
C PRO A 160 -15.39 -16.84 -10.55
N ILE A 161 -15.48 -17.83 -11.45
CA ILE A 161 -15.95 -17.61 -12.83
C ILE A 161 -17.44 -17.22 -12.84
N VAL A 162 -18.19 -17.78 -11.91
CA VAL A 162 -19.62 -17.46 -11.72
C VAL A 162 -19.76 -16.69 -10.40
N HIS A 163 -20.33 -15.49 -10.47
CA HIS A 163 -20.61 -14.69 -9.28
C HIS A 163 -21.95 -15.08 -8.67
N GLU A 164 -21.90 -15.70 -7.53
CA GLU A 164 -23.05 -15.87 -6.64
C GLU A 164 -22.96 -14.84 -5.51
N GLY A 165 -23.71 -13.74 -5.59
CA GLY A 165 -23.87 -12.77 -4.53
C GLY A 165 -23.54 -11.32 -4.86
N ASN A 166 -23.96 -10.40 -3.95
CA ASN A 166 -23.83 -8.93 -4.06
C ASN A 166 -22.49 -8.38 -3.54
N THR A 167 -21.49 -9.22 -3.24
CA THR A 167 -20.22 -8.71 -2.71
C THR A 167 -19.41 -8.07 -3.83
N PRO A 168 -19.06 -6.78 -3.74
CA PRO A 168 -18.28 -6.11 -4.76
C PRO A 168 -16.93 -6.78 -4.98
N GLN A 169 -16.61 -7.09 -6.24
CA GLN A 169 -15.33 -7.69 -6.60
C GLN A 169 -14.17 -6.75 -6.30
N ARG A 170 -13.04 -7.36 -5.99
CA ARG A 170 -11.74 -6.71 -5.80
C ARG A 170 -10.66 -7.53 -6.46
N SER A 171 -9.77 -6.87 -7.15
CA SER A 171 -8.61 -7.49 -7.78
C SER A 171 -7.39 -6.63 -7.52
N CYS A 172 -6.33 -7.24 -6.99
CA CYS A 172 -5.09 -6.56 -6.67
C CYS A 172 -3.90 -7.40 -7.08
N ILE A 173 -2.97 -6.80 -7.81
CA ILE A 173 -1.68 -7.38 -8.19
C ILE A 173 -0.56 -6.44 -7.76
N GLU A 174 0.44 -7.00 -7.12
CA GLU A 174 1.67 -6.32 -6.69
C GLU A 174 2.84 -6.78 -7.55
N PHE A 175 3.61 -5.81 -8.06
CA PHE A 175 4.87 -6.03 -8.77
C PHE A 175 6.01 -5.57 -7.86
N SER A 176 6.99 -6.43 -7.66
CA SER A 176 8.29 -6.03 -7.10
C SER A 176 9.23 -5.72 -8.25
N VAL A 177 9.71 -4.48 -8.31
CA VAL A 177 10.60 -4.02 -9.38
C VAL A 177 11.92 -3.52 -8.80
N ARG A 178 13.01 -3.74 -9.54
CA ARG A 178 14.37 -3.43 -9.13
C ARG A 178 15.06 -2.52 -10.13
N GLY A 179 15.85 -1.59 -9.62
CA GLY A 179 16.67 -0.65 -10.38
C GLY A 179 16.43 0.80 -9.99
N ASN A 180 17.06 1.70 -10.73
CA ASN A 180 16.82 3.14 -10.61
C ASN A 180 16.04 3.60 -11.84
N PRO A 181 14.84 4.13 -11.69
CA PRO A 181 14.09 4.64 -12.83
C PRO A 181 14.84 5.80 -13.47
N ILE A 182 14.78 5.91 -14.79
CA ILE A 182 15.39 7.00 -15.56
C ILE A 182 14.79 8.34 -15.11
N ASP A 183 13.47 8.39 -14.98
CA ASP A 183 12.73 9.55 -14.47
C ASP A 183 11.54 9.06 -13.62
N LYS A 184 11.69 9.14 -12.31
CA LYS A 184 10.66 8.70 -11.35
C LYS A 184 9.40 9.56 -11.41
N GLU A 185 9.50 10.86 -11.67
CA GLU A 185 8.35 11.75 -11.71
C GLU A 185 7.55 11.54 -13.00
N ALA A 186 8.22 11.42 -14.14
CA ALA A 186 7.58 11.05 -15.40
C ALA A 186 6.90 9.69 -15.31
N MET A 187 7.54 8.69 -14.67
CA MET A 187 6.95 7.37 -14.43
C MET A 187 5.66 7.46 -13.61
N GLN A 188 5.65 8.25 -12.52
CA GLN A 188 4.46 8.46 -11.70
C GLN A 188 3.34 9.15 -12.47
N THR A 189 3.67 10.18 -13.25
CA THR A 189 2.70 10.89 -14.09
C THR A 189 2.05 9.96 -15.10
N GLU A 190 2.84 9.10 -15.73
CA GLU A 190 2.33 8.16 -16.72
C GLU A 190 1.46 7.06 -16.08
N PHE A 191 1.81 6.58 -14.88
CA PHE A 191 0.95 5.68 -14.11
C PHE A 191 -0.41 6.33 -13.81
N MET A 192 -0.45 7.60 -13.40
CA MET A 192 -1.70 8.30 -13.11
C MET A 192 -2.54 8.53 -14.39
N ARG A 193 -1.89 8.83 -15.51
CA ARG A 193 -2.57 8.94 -16.81
C ARG A 193 -3.25 7.62 -17.19
N LEU A 194 -2.50 6.51 -17.15
CA LEU A 194 -3.03 5.20 -17.46
C LEU A 194 -4.11 4.73 -16.47
N SER A 195 -3.95 5.05 -15.18
CA SER A 195 -4.96 4.78 -14.15
C SER A 195 -6.31 5.39 -14.52
N ASN A 196 -6.31 6.66 -14.93
CA ASN A 196 -7.54 7.35 -15.36
C ASN A 196 -8.09 6.81 -16.68
N GLU A 197 -7.22 6.51 -17.66
CA GLU A 197 -7.61 6.03 -18.98
C GLU A 197 -8.18 4.60 -18.96
N LEU A 198 -7.57 3.71 -18.18
CA LEU A 198 -7.90 2.30 -18.16
C LEU A 198 -8.75 1.87 -16.94
N GLY A 199 -9.13 2.80 -16.08
CA GLY A 199 -10.06 2.57 -14.97
C GLY A 199 -9.53 1.63 -13.89
N PHE A 200 -8.30 1.83 -13.42
CA PHE A 200 -7.72 1.11 -12.29
C PHE A 200 -6.98 2.08 -11.36
N ASP A 201 -6.71 1.67 -10.14
CA ASP A 201 -5.90 2.43 -9.19
C ASP A 201 -4.47 1.90 -9.17
N VAL A 202 -3.49 2.79 -8.97
CA VAL A 202 -2.08 2.44 -8.93
C VAL A 202 -1.36 3.13 -7.78
N SER A 203 -0.42 2.40 -7.16
CA SER A 203 0.50 2.92 -6.14
C SER A 203 1.93 2.55 -6.51
N LEU A 204 2.83 3.54 -6.45
CA LEU A 204 4.28 3.33 -6.55
C LEU A 204 4.92 3.68 -5.21
N GLN A 205 5.53 2.72 -4.55
CA GLN A 205 6.17 2.90 -3.26
C GLN A 205 7.62 2.36 -3.29
N GLU A 206 8.51 2.99 -2.56
CA GLU A 206 9.84 2.41 -2.30
C GLU A 206 9.69 1.22 -1.36
N ASP A 207 10.33 0.10 -1.69
CA ASP A 207 10.36 -1.07 -0.81
C ASP A 207 11.46 -0.90 0.23
N ASN A 208 11.18 -0.09 1.23
CA ASN A 208 12.06 0.18 2.36
C ASN A 208 11.47 -0.37 3.67
N MET A 209 12.25 -0.30 4.74
CA MET A 209 11.84 -0.80 6.06
C MET A 209 10.54 -0.13 6.58
N TYR A 210 10.33 1.15 6.26
CA TYR A 210 9.18 1.91 6.77
C TYR A 210 7.87 1.47 6.11
N ARG A 211 7.89 1.01 4.85
CA ARG A 211 6.70 0.48 4.17
C ARG A 211 6.04 -0.65 4.96
N ARG A 212 6.86 -1.52 5.56
CA ARG A 212 6.39 -2.71 6.30
C ARG A 212 6.09 -2.45 7.77
N CYS A 213 6.47 -1.28 8.28
CA CYS A 213 6.38 -0.92 9.69
C CYS A 213 5.49 0.29 9.95
N ARG A 214 4.49 0.55 9.10
CA ARG A 214 3.52 1.62 9.34
C ARG A 214 2.70 1.33 10.58
N ARG A 215 2.36 2.39 11.36
CA ARG A 215 1.72 2.24 12.66
C ARG A 215 0.61 3.26 12.95
N LEU A 216 0.61 4.41 12.28
CA LEU A 216 -0.39 5.48 12.46
C LEU A 216 -1.07 5.75 11.14
N ILE A 217 -2.41 5.76 11.15
CA ILE A 217 -3.22 6.15 10.00
C ILE A 217 -4.19 7.25 10.39
N CYS A 218 -4.21 8.31 9.60
CA CYS A 218 -5.09 9.46 9.75
C CYS A 218 -6.04 9.54 8.57
N PHE A 219 -7.33 9.65 8.86
CA PHE A 219 -8.38 9.78 7.86
C PHE A 219 -9.03 11.16 7.94
N ASP A 220 -9.40 11.71 6.79
CA ASP A 220 -10.52 12.64 6.77
C ASP A 220 -11.83 11.89 7.05
N MET A 221 -12.88 12.61 7.43
CA MET A 221 -14.16 12.03 7.78
C MET A 221 -15.16 12.15 6.62
N ASP A 222 -15.53 13.40 6.32
CA ASP A 222 -16.55 13.71 5.33
C ASP A 222 -16.06 13.31 3.93
N SER A 223 -16.91 12.71 3.11
CA SER A 223 -16.59 12.16 1.79
C SER A 223 -15.45 11.10 1.76
N THR A 224 -14.90 10.74 2.93
CA THR A 224 -13.84 9.73 3.09
C THR A 224 -14.33 8.52 3.90
N LEU A 225 -14.55 8.62 5.21
CA LEU A 225 -15.11 7.54 6.02
C LEU A 225 -16.64 7.44 5.92
N ILE A 226 -17.30 8.55 5.62
CA ILE A 226 -18.74 8.65 5.35
C ILE A 226 -18.94 9.25 3.95
N GLN A 227 -20.10 8.95 3.32
CA GLN A 227 -20.37 9.36 1.94
C GLN A 227 -21.13 10.69 1.85
N THR A 228 -21.05 11.54 2.87
CA THR A 228 -21.75 12.82 2.95
C THR A 228 -20.87 13.87 3.63
N GLU A 229 -21.27 15.13 3.47
CA GLU A 229 -20.72 16.28 4.19
C GLU A 229 -21.67 16.60 5.37
N CYS A 230 -21.17 16.45 6.61
CA CYS A 230 -22.02 16.66 7.80
C CYS A 230 -22.61 18.07 7.87
N ILE A 231 -21.88 19.09 7.38
CA ILE A 231 -22.41 20.47 7.37
C ILE A 231 -23.58 20.62 6.41
N ASP A 232 -23.57 19.92 5.28
CA ASP A 232 -24.66 19.97 4.30
C ASP A 232 -25.92 19.29 4.86
N GLU A 233 -25.74 18.17 5.57
CA GLU A 233 -26.85 17.47 6.26
C GLU A 233 -27.50 18.37 7.33
N LEU A 234 -26.69 19.07 8.15
CA LEU A 234 -27.19 20.04 9.14
C LEU A 234 -27.89 21.20 8.45
N ALA A 235 -27.34 21.72 7.36
CA ALA A 235 -27.93 22.85 6.62
C ALA A 235 -29.28 22.49 6.00
N ILE A 236 -29.45 21.27 5.49
CA ILE A 236 -30.72 20.77 4.97
C ILE A 236 -31.78 20.78 6.11
N ARG A 237 -31.44 20.27 7.30
CA ARG A 237 -32.34 20.24 8.48
C ARG A 237 -32.65 21.65 9.00
N ALA A 238 -31.70 22.59 8.87
CA ALA A 238 -31.91 23.99 9.24
C ALA A 238 -32.69 24.79 8.18
N GLY A 239 -32.96 24.22 6.99
CA GLY A 239 -33.63 24.90 5.87
C GLY A 239 -32.75 25.92 5.13
N VAL A 240 -31.41 25.84 5.26
CA VAL A 240 -30.43 26.79 4.69
C VAL A 240 -29.46 26.08 3.74
N GLY A 241 -29.86 24.95 3.16
CA GLY A 241 -29.01 24.12 2.32
C GLY A 241 -28.47 24.83 1.08
N ASP A 242 -29.30 25.67 0.43
CA ASP A 242 -28.91 26.39 -0.79
C ASP A 242 -27.87 27.48 -0.50
N GLU A 243 -28.03 28.20 0.63
CA GLU A 243 -27.08 29.22 1.08
C GLU A 243 -25.71 28.60 1.41
N VAL A 244 -25.72 27.45 2.13
CA VAL A 244 -24.48 26.72 2.46
C VAL A 244 -23.80 26.21 1.21
N LYS A 245 -24.53 25.69 0.22
CA LYS A 245 -23.98 25.29 -1.09
C LYS A 245 -23.36 26.46 -1.85
N ALA A 246 -24.00 27.63 -1.84
CA ALA A 246 -23.47 28.82 -2.48
C ALA A 246 -22.15 29.28 -1.87
N ILE A 247 -22.02 29.26 -0.55
CA ILE A 247 -20.78 29.60 0.17
C ILE A 247 -19.69 28.57 -0.15
N THR A 248 -20.03 27.28 -0.15
CA THR A 248 -19.08 26.19 -0.51
C THR A 248 -18.56 26.37 -1.94
N ALA A 249 -19.45 26.69 -2.89
CA ALA A 249 -19.06 26.94 -4.28
C ALA A 249 -18.12 28.16 -4.40
N SER A 250 -18.34 29.23 -3.65
CA SER A 250 -17.48 30.41 -3.60
C SER A 250 -16.08 30.07 -3.08
N ALA A 251 -15.98 29.26 -2.00
CA ALA A 251 -14.71 28.77 -1.49
C ALA A 251 -13.97 27.88 -2.51
N MET A 252 -14.70 27.01 -3.22
CA MET A 252 -14.11 26.15 -4.27
C MET A 252 -13.57 26.92 -5.47
N ARG A 253 -14.12 28.11 -5.76
CA ARG A 253 -13.58 29.05 -6.77
C ARG A 253 -12.40 29.88 -6.25
N GLY A 254 -12.09 29.80 -4.95
CA GLY A 254 -11.01 30.56 -4.32
C GLY A 254 -11.39 32.04 -4.03
N GLU A 255 -12.68 32.39 -4.04
CA GLU A 255 -13.18 33.75 -3.73
C GLU A 255 -13.11 34.06 -2.24
N ILE A 256 -13.24 33.05 -1.39
CA ILE A 256 -13.09 33.11 0.06
C ILE A 256 -12.21 31.94 0.53
N ASP A 257 -11.53 32.11 1.67
CA ASP A 257 -10.73 31.06 2.25
C ASP A 257 -11.57 30.04 3.03
N PHE A 258 -10.92 28.96 3.46
CA PHE A 258 -11.60 27.87 4.19
C PHE A 258 -12.20 28.36 5.51
N LYS A 259 -11.47 29.19 6.28
CA LYS A 259 -11.89 29.67 7.60
C LYS A 259 -13.09 30.59 7.50
N GLU A 260 -13.06 31.51 6.52
CA GLU A 260 -14.17 32.40 6.22
C GLU A 260 -15.39 31.60 5.76
N SER A 261 -15.21 30.65 4.86
CA SER A 261 -16.29 29.78 4.37
C SER A 261 -16.90 28.97 5.53
N PHE A 262 -16.05 28.33 6.36
CA PHE A 262 -16.50 27.55 7.51
C PHE A 262 -17.32 28.40 8.48
N THR A 263 -16.81 29.58 8.87
CA THR A 263 -17.47 30.50 9.80
C THR A 263 -18.85 30.94 9.27
N LYS A 264 -18.94 31.32 7.98
CA LYS A 264 -20.20 31.71 7.36
C LYS A 264 -21.23 30.59 7.34
N ARG A 265 -20.80 29.37 7.02
CA ARG A 265 -21.68 28.19 6.95
C ARG A 265 -22.20 27.80 8.34
N VAL A 266 -21.33 27.80 9.37
CA VAL A 266 -21.71 27.51 10.74
C VAL A 266 -22.68 28.55 11.28
N ALA A 267 -22.50 29.84 10.96
CA ALA A 267 -23.41 30.91 11.40
C ALA A 267 -24.84 30.69 10.91
N LEU A 268 -25.06 30.08 9.76
CA LEU A 268 -26.37 29.76 9.21
C LEU A 268 -27.10 28.67 10.03
N LEU A 269 -26.40 27.87 10.81
CA LEU A 269 -26.97 26.78 11.63
C LEU A 269 -27.56 27.28 12.96
N LYS A 270 -27.50 28.59 13.23
CA LYS A 270 -28.00 29.18 14.49
C LYS A 270 -29.46 28.82 14.76
N GLY A 271 -29.71 28.34 15.97
CA GLY A 271 -31.05 27.97 16.44
C GLY A 271 -31.47 26.54 16.10
N LEU A 272 -30.65 25.77 15.35
CA LEU A 272 -30.90 24.36 15.11
C LEU A 272 -30.77 23.58 16.43
N ASP A 273 -31.69 22.66 16.68
CA ASP A 273 -31.68 21.82 17.88
C ASP A 273 -30.56 20.78 17.80
N GLU A 274 -29.84 20.56 18.91
CA GLU A 274 -28.71 19.60 18.94
C GLU A 274 -29.14 18.17 18.67
N SER A 275 -30.39 17.78 18.93
CA SER A 275 -30.93 16.45 18.67
C SER A 275 -30.84 16.07 17.21
N VAL A 276 -30.84 17.06 16.30
CA VAL A 276 -30.64 16.83 14.84
C VAL A 276 -29.31 16.17 14.53
N MET A 277 -28.27 16.48 15.31
CA MET A 277 -26.98 15.80 15.12
C MET A 277 -27.08 14.29 15.36
N LYS A 278 -27.88 13.89 16.36
CA LYS A 278 -28.11 12.46 16.62
C LYS A 278 -28.90 11.80 15.50
N GLU A 279 -29.92 12.44 14.98
CA GLU A 279 -30.72 11.89 13.86
C GLU A 279 -29.87 11.67 12.62
N ILE A 280 -28.96 12.61 12.28
CA ILE A 280 -28.03 12.47 11.19
C ILE A 280 -27.03 11.34 11.48
N ALA A 281 -26.48 11.28 12.69
CA ALA A 281 -25.50 10.26 13.07
C ALA A 281 -26.06 8.83 12.98
N ASP A 282 -27.34 8.64 13.34
CA ASP A 282 -28.01 7.34 13.27
C ASP A 282 -28.20 6.83 11.83
N THR A 283 -28.12 7.74 10.85
CA THR A 283 -28.34 7.44 9.41
C THR A 283 -27.12 7.70 8.53
N LEU A 284 -25.94 7.96 9.10
CA LEU A 284 -24.71 8.26 8.34
C LEU A 284 -24.37 7.14 7.33
N PRO A 285 -24.27 7.47 6.05
CA PRO A 285 -23.89 6.50 5.03
C PRO A 285 -22.39 6.20 5.12
N ILE A 286 -22.05 5.03 5.65
CA ILE A 286 -20.66 4.60 5.81
C ILE A 286 -20.06 4.24 4.44
N THR A 287 -18.84 4.66 4.19
CA THR A 287 -18.13 4.35 2.94
C THR A 287 -17.84 2.86 2.80
N GLU A 288 -17.98 2.34 1.58
CA GLU A 288 -17.68 0.95 1.25
C GLU A 288 -16.30 0.54 1.75
N GLY A 289 -16.25 -0.55 2.52
CA GLY A 289 -15.00 -1.14 2.99
C GLY A 289 -14.50 -0.63 4.35
N VAL A 290 -15.14 0.39 4.97
CA VAL A 290 -14.73 0.92 6.29
C VAL A 290 -14.71 -0.17 7.35
N ASP A 291 -15.77 -0.98 7.45
CA ASP A 291 -15.85 -2.03 8.48
C ASP A 291 -14.68 -3.03 8.37
N ARG A 292 -14.35 -3.46 7.15
CA ARG A 292 -13.23 -4.37 6.89
C ARG A 292 -11.89 -3.69 7.20
N LEU A 293 -11.71 -2.46 6.77
CA LEU A 293 -10.50 -1.68 7.00
C LEU A 293 -10.24 -1.50 8.49
N MET A 294 -11.23 -1.04 9.25
CA MET A 294 -11.07 -0.77 10.68
C MET A 294 -10.76 -2.05 11.47
N ARG A 295 -11.46 -3.17 11.18
CA ARG A 295 -11.14 -4.47 11.81
C ARG A 295 -9.70 -4.90 11.54
N ALA A 296 -9.23 -4.81 10.30
CA ALA A 296 -7.87 -5.20 9.93
C ALA A 296 -6.82 -4.32 10.62
N LEU A 297 -7.01 -3.00 10.62
CA LEU A 297 -6.10 -2.06 11.27
C LEU A 297 -6.01 -2.27 12.78
N LYS A 298 -7.14 -2.48 13.46
CA LYS A 298 -7.17 -2.73 14.91
C LYS A 298 -6.50 -4.06 15.25
N ARG A 299 -6.78 -5.14 14.51
CA ARG A 299 -6.14 -6.46 14.72
C ARG A 299 -4.62 -6.41 14.57
N THR A 300 -4.12 -5.51 13.73
CA THR A 300 -2.68 -5.36 13.45
C THR A 300 -2.03 -4.25 14.27
N GLY A 301 -2.74 -3.67 15.24
CA GLY A 301 -2.20 -2.71 16.20
C GLY A 301 -1.92 -1.32 15.65
N TYR A 302 -2.59 -0.93 14.55
CA TYR A 302 -2.51 0.44 14.07
C TYR A 302 -3.20 1.40 15.03
N LYS A 303 -2.61 2.58 15.19
CA LYS A 303 -3.27 3.75 15.76
C LYS A 303 -4.06 4.46 14.67
N ILE A 304 -5.31 4.78 14.96
CA ILE A 304 -6.25 5.32 13.99
C ILE A 304 -6.72 6.69 14.46
N ALA A 305 -6.64 7.70 13.60
CA ALA A 305 -7.08 9.05 13.87
C ALA A 305 -8.07 9.54 12.80
N ILE A 306 -9.03 10.36 13.23
CA ILE A 306 -9.83 11.22 12.36
C ILE A 306 -9.29 12.64 12.50
N LEU A 307 -8.92 13.26 11.37
CA LEU A 307 -8.49 14.65 11.26
C LEU A 307 -9.40 15.35 10.25
N SER A 308 -10.45 16.01 10.71
CA SER A 308 -11.55 16.47 9.85
C SER A 308 -11.84 17.98 9.98
N GLY A 309 -12.16 18.59 8.84
CA GLY A 309 -12.80 19.92 8.80
C GLY A 309 -14.28 19.92 9.18
N GLY A 310 -14.88 18.74 9.37
CA GLY A 310 -16.24 18.55 9.87
C GLY A 310 -16.35 18.72 11.39
N PHE A 311 -17.26 17.98 12.03
CA PHE A 311 -17.62 18.23 13.43
C PHE A 311 -17.27 17.07 14.36
N THR A 312 -16.79 17.42 15.56
CA THR A 312 -16.36 16.50 16.62
C THR A 312 -17.46 15.52 17.02
N TYR A 313 -18.72 15.94 17.01
CA TYR A 313 -19.84 15.07 17.33
C TYR A 313 -19.87 13.80 16.48
N PHE A 314 -19.83 13.95 15.16
CA PHE A 314 -19.85 12.81 14.22
C PHE A 314 -18.57 11.99 14.28
N GLY A 315 -17.42 12.66 14.45
CA GLY A 315 -16.15 11.97 14.66
C GLY A 315 -16.17 11.06 15.89
N ASN A 316 -16.79 11.51 17.00
CA ASN A 316 -16.94 10.71 18.21
C ASN A 316 -17.91 9.54 18.04
N VAL A 317 -18.96 9.68 17.24
CA VAL A 317 -19.85 8.55 16.87
C VAL A 317 -19.05 7.47 16.14
N LEU A 318 -18.25 7.84 15.14
CA LEU A 318 -17.39 6.91 14.43
C LEU A 318 -16.30 6.32 15.33
N LYS A 319 -15.72 7.14 16.23
CA LYS A 319 -14.74 6.67 17.23
C LYS A 319 -15.31 5.56 18.09
N ASN A 320 -16.51 5.74 18.61
CA ASN A 320 -17.17 4.75 19.44
C ASN A 320 -17.53 3.49 18.66
N LYS A 321 -17.99 3.63 17.42
CA LYS A 321 -18.38 2.51 16.56
C LYS A 321 -17.17 1.64 16.16
N TYR A 322 -16.04 2.25 15.83
CA TYR A 322 -14.88 1.56 15.23
C TYR A 322 -13.67 1.45 16.17
N GLY A 323 -13.75 2.00 17.38
CA GLY A 323 -12.64 2.02 18.32
C GLY A 323 -11.46 2.87 17.85
N ILE A 324 -11.74 4.00 17.20
CA ILE A 324 -10.72 4.95 16.71
C ILE A 324 -10.02 5.59 17.91
N ASP A 325 -8.71 5.78 17.83
CA ASP A 325 -7.91 6.24 18.97
C ASP A 325 -8.06 7.77 19.17
N TYR A 326 -8.04 8.55 18.08
CA TYR A 326 -8.02 10.01 18.12
C TYR A 326 -9.07 10.64 17.20
N VAL A 327 -9.68 11.73 17.63
CA VAL A 327 -10.57 12.57 16.83
C VAL A 327 -10.19 14.03 17.03
N TYR A 328 -9.88 14.72 15.95
CA TYR A 328 -9.66 16.14 15.88
C TYR A 328 -10.54 16.72 14.77
N ALA A 329 -11.54 17.49 15.17
CA ALA A 329 -12.50 18.14 14.29
C ALA A 329 -13.00 19.42 14.95
N ASN A 330 -13.87 20.16 14.29
CA ASN A 330 -14.40 21.41 14.83
C ASN A 330 -15.57 21.14 15.78
N GLU A 331 -15.62 21.87 16.87
CA GLU A 331 -16.68 21.75 17.87
C GLU A 331 -17.73 22.86 17.68
N LEU A 332 -19.01 22.48 17.53
CA LEU A 332 -20.11 23.44 17.47
C LEU A 332 -20.45 23.91 18.88
N GLU A 333 -20.64 25.22 19.03
CA GLU A 333 -21.09 25.80 20.29
C GLU A 333 -22.60 25.60 20.44
N ILE A 334 -23.03 25.06 21.59
CA ILE A 334 -24.42 24.78 21.94
C ILE A 334 -24.80 25.66 23.16
N ASP A 335 -25.95 26.27 23.15
CA ASP A 335 -26.46 27.07 24.26
C ASP A 335 -27.15 26.22 25.36
N ASP A 336 -27.49 26.83 26.47
CA ASP A 336 -28.14 26.16 27.62
C ASP A 336 -29.51 25.54 27.30
N ASN A 337 -30.09 25.86 26.14
CA ASN A 337 -31.38 25.35 25.68
C ASN A 337 -31.20 24.20 24.65
N GLY A 338 -29.97 23.70 24.46
CA GLY A 338 -29.68 22.64 23.49
C GLY A 338 -29.73 23.09 22.03
N LYS A 339 -29.48 24.39 21.74
CA LYS A 339 -29.51 24.93 20.38
C LYS A 339 -28.11 25.38 19.93
N LEU A 340 -27.82 25.17 18.66
CA LEU A 340 -26.59 25.66 18.03
C LEU A 340 -26.62 27.21 18.07
N THR A 341 -25.51 27.81 18.54
CA THR A 341 -25.38 29.29 18.61
C THR A 341 -25.02 29.91 17.26
N GLY A 342 -24.62 29.09 16.28
CA GLY A 342 -24.03 29.53 15.02
C GLY A 342 -22.55 29.89 15.16
N ARG A 343 -21.91 29.45 16.26
CA ARG A 343 -20.46 29.61 16.51
C ARG A 343 -19.82 28.25 16.73
N TYR A 344 -18.50 28.26 16.79
CA TYR A 344 -17.66 27.08 17.05
C TYR A 344 -16.67 27.38 18.18
N VAL A 345 -16.15 26.34 18.83
CA VAL A 345 -15.21 26.42 19.93
C VAL A 345 -13.81 26.07 19.46
N GLY A 346 -12.79 26.85 19.84
CA GLY A 346 -11.38 26.58 19.59
C GLY A 346 -10.88 26.97 18.19
N GLU A 347 -9.79 26.35 17.78
CA GLU A 347 -9.17 26.60 16.47
C GLU A 347 -9.80 25.72 15.38
N ILE A 348 -10.00 26.31 14.20
CA ILE A 348 -10.53 25.58 13.03
C ILE A 348 -9.49 24.55 12.55
N VAL A 349 -9.95 23.32 12.36
CA VAL A 349 -9.16 22.25 11.75
C VAL A 349 -9.21 22.41 10.23
N ASP A 350 -8.30 23.22 9.70
CA ASP A 350 -8.06 23.40 8.27
C ASP A 350 -7.00 22.42 7.74
N GLY A 351 -6.66 22.51 6.45
CA GLY A 351 -5.68 21.61 5.84
C GLY A 351 -4.27 21.71 6.44
N ARG A 352 -3.83 22.89 6.87
CA ARG A 352 -2.56 23.08 7.56
C ARG A 352 -2.60 22.41 8.93
N ARG A 353 -3.69 22.61 9.66
CA ARG A 353 -3.88 22.01 10.99
C ARG A 353 -3.94 20.50 10.93
N LYS A 354 -4.53 19.88 9.90
CA LYS A 354 -4.50 18.43 9.68
C LYS A 354 -3.05 17.91 9.57
N ALA A 355 -2.18 18.59 8.83
CA ALA A 355 -0.78 18.20 8.68
C ALA A 355 0.02 18.34 9.99
N GLU A 356 -0.23 19.41 10.76
CA GLU A 356 0.36 19.63 12.08
C GLU A 356 -0.08 18.53 13.06
N LEU A 357 -1.37 18.19 13.09
CA LEU A 357 -1.94 17.14 13.94
C LEU A 357 -1.38 15.75 13.59
N LEU A 358 -1.22 15.42 12.30
CA LEU A 358 -0.57 14.18 11.87
C LEU A 358 0.85 14.11 12.42
N SER A 359 1.62 15.19 12.33
CA SER A 359 2.99 15.26 12.84
C SER A 359 3.04 15.16 14.37
N LEU A 360 2.12 15.81 15.06
CA LEU A 360 1.97 15.74 16.52
C LEU A 360 1.65 14.31 16.97
N LEU A 361 0.68 13.65 16.31
CA LEU A 361 0.31 12.27 16.63
C LEU A 361 1.45 11.30 16.37
N ALA A 362 2.25 11.51 15.31
CA ALA A 362 3.45 10.71 15.08
C ALA A 362 4.43 10.81 16.25
N GLN A 363 4.61 12.01 16.82
CA GLN A 363 5.46 12.22 18.01
C GLN A 363 4.84 11.56 19.25
N VAL A 364 3.55 11.74 19.50
CA VAL A 364 2.84 11.15 20.65
C VAL A 364 2.93 9.64 20.66
N GLU A 365 2.76 9.02 19.49
CA GLU A 365 2.82 7.56 19.33
C GLU A 365 4.27 7.04 19.14
N ASN A 366 5.26 7.93 19.16
CA ASN A 366 6.68 7.62 18.97
C ASN A 366 6.94 6.83 17.67
N VAL A 367 6.31 7.25 16.58
CA VAL A 367 6.52 6.70 15.23
C VAL A 367 7.20 7.71 14.32
N ASN A 368 8.03 7.22 13.40
CA ASN A 368 8.62 8.07 12.38
C ASN A 368 7.51 8.54 11.40
N ILE A 369 7.63 9.77 10.89
CA ILE A 369 6.66 10.29 9.91
C ILE A 369 6.55 9.38 8.67
N ALA A 370 7.63 8.72 8.26
CA ALA A 370 7.62 7.73 7.19
C ALA A 370 6.76 6.49 7.49
N GLN A 371 6.38 6.27 8.74
CA GLN A 371 5.49 5.18 9.18
C GLN A 371 4.01 5.60 9.27
N THR A 372 3.70 6.84 8.89
CA THR A 372 2.34 7.37 8.90
C THR A 372 1.65 7.17 7.55
N ILE A 373 0.32 7.14 7.60
CA ILE A 373 -0.56 7.07 6.44
C ILE A 373 -1.58 8.19 6.60
N ALA A 374 -1.91 8.87 5.51
CA ALA A 374 -3.01 9.82 5.44
C ALA A 374 -3.95 9.46 4.30
N VAL A 375 -5.26 9.55 4.53
CA VAL A 375 -6.30 9.26 3.54
C VAL A 375 -7.30 10.41 3.56
N GLY A 376 -7.60 10.98 2.39
CA GLY A 376 -8.57 12.07 2.25
C GLY A 376 -8.96 12.26 0.80
N ASP A 377 -10.05 13.01 0.53
CA ASP A 377 -10.61 13.22 -0.82
C ASP A 377 -10.43 14.64 -1.34
N GLY A 378 -10.23 15.61 -0.44
CA GLY A 378 -10.30 17.04 -0.72
C GLY A 378 -8.95 17.75 -0.90
N ALA A 379 -9.00 18.97 -1.46
CA ALA A 379 -7.83 19.84 -1.56
C ALA A 379 -7.31 20.29 -0.17
N ASN A 380 -8.19 20.34 0.83
CA ASN A 380 -7.86 20.59 2.23
C ASN A 380 -7.02 19.46 2.85
N ASP A 381 -7.01 18.25 2.27
CA ASP A 381 -6.20 17.13 2.76
C ASP A 381 -4.79 17.12 2.19
N LEU A 382 -4.54 17.83 1.10
CA LEU A 382 -3.24 17.82 0.42
C LEU A 382 -2.04 18.09 1.33
N PRO A 383 -2.09 19.04 2.29
CA PRO A 383 -0.98 19.22 3.23
C PRO A 383 -0.72 17.98 4.07
N MET A 384 -1.76 17.32 4.59
CA MET A 384 -1.67 16.08 5.36
C MET A 384 -1.19 14.91 4.50
N LEU A 385 -1.73 14.74 3.28
CA LEU A 385 -1.33 13.68 2.35
C LEU A 385 0.14 13.80 1.95
N LYS A 386 0.65 15.04 1.78
CA LYS A 386 2.06 15.29 1.45
C LYS A 386 3.00 15.06 2.64
N ALA A 387 2.55 15.35 3.86
CA ALA A 387 3.34 15.19 5.08
C ALA A 387 3.50 13.71 5.48
N ALA A 388 2.52 12.87 5.17
CA ALA A 388 2.53 11.46 5.52
C ALA A 388 3.55 10.64 4.73
N GLY A 389 4.04 9.56 5.34
CA GLY A 389 4.88 8.56 4.66
C GLY A 389 4.15 7.85 3.51
N LEU A 390 2.81 7.78 3.57
CA LEU A 390 1.94 7.32 2.50
C LEU A 390 0.68 8.18 2.49
N GLY A 391 0.56 9.08 1.52
CA GLY A 391 -0.65 9.86 1.28
C GLY A 391 -1.50 9.24 0.19
N ILE A 392 -2.78 9.00 0.44
CA ILE A 392 -3.72 8.35 -0.47
C ILE A 392 -4.92 9.27 -0.70
N ALA A 393 -5.14 9.67 -1.96
CA ALA A 393 -6.34 10.37 -2.39
C ALA A 393 -7.47 9.35 -2.60
N PHE A 394 -8.51 9.39 -1.76
CA PHE A 394 -9.64 8.48 -1.86
C PHE A 394 -10.81 9.13 -2.59
N ARG A 395 -11.25 8.53 -3.72
CA ARG A 395 -12.35 9.04 -4.58
C ARG A 395 -12.25 10.54 -4.88
N ALA A 396 -11.02 11.04 -4.91
CA ALA A 396 -10.72 12.46 -4.99
C ALA A 396 -10.89 13.02 -6.41
N LYS A 397 -11.04 14.35 -6.48
CA LYS A 397 -11.06 15.09 -7.75
C LYS A 397 -9.71 14.97 -8.48
N PRO A 398 -9.67 15.10 -9.83
CA PRO A 398 -8.45 14.88 -10.63
C PRO A 398 -7.23 15.65 -10.10
N LYS A 399 -7.38 16.95 -9.79
CA LYS A 399 -6.31 17.79 -9.26
C LYS A 399 -5.71 17.28 -7.94
N VAL A 400 -6.53 16.70 -7.09
CA VAL A 400 -6.08 16.11 -5.81
C VAL A 400 -5.35 14.80 -6.05
N LYS A 401 -5.87 13.96 -6.97
CA LYS A 401 -5.22 12.70 -7.37
C LYS A 401 -3.82 12.93 -7.91
N GLU A 402 -3.65 13.87 -8.85
CA GLU A 402 -2.35 14.21 -9.45
C GLU A 402 -1.33 14.63 -8.39
N THR A 403 -1.79 15.40 -7.40
CA THR A 403 -0.92 15.95 -6.34
C THR A 403 -0.56 14.91 -5.29
N ALA A 404 -1.47 13.99 -4.96
CA ALA A 404 -1.27 12.96 -3.93
C ALA A 404 -0.38 11.81 -4.41
N ARG A 405 -0.15 11.66 -5.71
CA ARG A 405 0.66 10.61 -6.33
C ARG A 405 0.15 9.18 -6.16
N GLN A 406 -0.86 8.95 -5.33
CA GLN A 406 -1.49 7.64 -5.10
C GLN A 406 -2.97 7.85 -4.86
N SER A 407 -3.79 7.04 -5.50
CA SER A 407 -5.24 7.17 -5.38
C SER A 407 -5.95 5.82 -5.32
N ILE A 408 -7.12 5.82 -4.67
CA ILE A 408 -8.08 4.72 -4.69
C ILE A 408 -9.43 5.32 -5.09
N SER A 409 -9.95 4.89 -6.23
CA SER A 409 -11.19 5.42 -6.81
C SER A 409 -12.13 4.34 -7.29
N THR A 410 -11.63 3.16 -7.62
CA THR A 410 -12.36 2.09 -8.29
C THR A 410 -13.01 1.11 -7.31
N ILE A 411 -12.50 1.05 -6.08
CA ILE A 411 -13.00 0.14 -5.04
C ILE A 411 -13.31 0.89 -3.73
N GLY A 412 -13.69 0.15 -2.68
CA GLY A 412 -13.89 0.69 -1.34
C GLY A 412 -12.60 1.15 -0.65
N ILE A 413 -12.74 1.88 0.46
CA ILE A 413 -11.60 2.44 1.21
C ILE A 413 -10.68 1.35 1.78
N ASP A 414 -11.15 0.12 1.92
CA ASP A 414 -10.34 -1.04 2.28
C ASP A 414 -9.26 -1.40 1.26
N GLY A 415 -9.28 -0.78 0.07
CA GLY A 415 -8.16 -0.79 -0.88
C GLY A 415 -6.84 -0.33 -0.29
N VAL A 416 -6.87 0.52 0.76
CA VAL A 416 -5.71 0.94 1.54
C VAL A 416 -4.91 -0.28 2.05
N LEU A 417 -5.57 -1.35 2.45
CA LEU A 417 -4.91 -2.56 2.97
C LEU A 417 -3.96 -3.18 1.94
N TYR A 418 -4.33 -3.17 0.67
CA TYR A 418 -3.47 -3.71 -0.38
C TYR A 418 -2.25 -2.82 -0.65
N PHE A 419 -2.38 -1.50 -0.53
CA PHE A 419 -1.22 -0.60 -0.60
C PHE A 419 -0.26 -0.80 0.58
N LEU A 420 -0.74 -1.36 1.68
CA LEU A 420 0.07 -1.78 2.82
C LEU A 420 0.65 -3.20 2.66
N GLY A 421 0.31 -3.91 1.58
CA GLY A 421 0.77 -5.27 1.29
C GLY A 421 -0.02 -6.38 2.00
N PHE A 422 -1.21 -6.08 2.54
CA PHE A 422 -2.08 -7.11 3.11
C PHE A 422 -2.61 -8.02 2.00
N LYS A 423 -2.70 -9.31 2.30
CA LYS A 423 -3.36 -10.30 1.45
C LYS A 423 -4.72 -10.67 2.02
N ASP A 424 -5.66 -11.02 1.16
CA ASP A 424 -6.97 -11.51 1.61
C ASP A 424 -6.85 -12.73 2.53
N SER A 425 -5.87 -13.61 2.28
CA SER A 425 -5.60 -14.78 3.13
C SER A 425 -5.20 -14.43 4.58
N PHE A 426 -4.71 -13.21 4.84
CA PHE A 426 -4.40 -12.74 6.20
C PHE A 426 -5.61 -12.13 6.90
N MET A 427 -6.66 -11.83 6.14
CA MET A 427 -7.86 -11.13 6.59
C MET A 427 -9.09 -12.03 6.64
N ALA A 428 -8.96 -13.29 6.20
CA ALA A 428 -9.98 -14.30 6.39
C ALA A 428 -10.15 -14.57 7.90
N GLU A 429 -11.41 -14.59 8.35
CA GLU A 429 -11.79 -14.90 9.73
C GLU A 429 -11.58 -16.38 10.04
#